data_4d829d63889d7c5e19475ee3029e0d96
#
_entry.id   4d829d63889d7c5e19475ee3029e0d96
#
_cell.length_a   1.000
_cell.length_b   1.000
_cell.length_c   1.000
_cell.angle_alpha   90.00
_cell.angle_beta   90.00
_cell.angle_gamma   90.00
#
_symmetry.space_group_name_H-M   'P 1'
#
loop_
_entity.id
_entity.type
_entity.pdbx_description
1 polymer ?
#
loop_
_entity_poly.entity_id
_entity_poly.type
_entity_poly.pdbx_seq_one_letter_code
_entity_poly.pdbx_strand_id
1 'polypeptide(L)'
;MGVRYHKRMRSLAPMRGLTLIDVIVGSALAVVIFMGLFGILRASLQVSGLSKLKATATTIASSQMEYIRSLPYDSVGTDGGIPAGAIAQSTTTTNGGLPYTVRTYIEYADDAKDGTGVADSNGITTDYKHIKVTVSYAVGGVTRQVTLVSNQSPQGLETTTGGGTLRLNVVNATGAAVSGASVRIVNASTSPDIDLTTFSDSYGQVLLPGAPTSTEYQVAVSKTGYSSASTYARVGTNANPTPGFLTVVDGVTTSSTFAIDLLATLIIRTFSPITAFLWTDTFADASKLVSQSNTQVAGGALTLSGTPGFYASSGTAVSTTTAPQYLAAWTSATSTISTSGNTTVRFSLVDAAGTLLPDAVLAGNAAGFTSTVDLSGVSTTTYPALALKATLTSSDVNETP
;
A
#
# COMPACT_ATOMS: atom_id res chain seq x y z
N MET A 1 -26.39 97.84 29.18
CA MET A 1 -26.38 96.94 28.04
C MET A 1 -25.68 95.66 28.50
N GLY A 2 -26.47 94.65 28.99
CA GLY A 2 -25.94 93.49 29.65
C GLY A 2 -26.05 92.27 28.72
N VAL A 3 -24.90 91.69 28.35
CA VAL A 3 -24.80 90.49 27.55
C VAL A 3 -24.85 89.27 28.47
N ARG A 4 -25.95 88.47 28.37
CA ARG A 4 -26.09 87.20 29.10
C ARG A 4 -25.42 86.12 28.32
N TYR A 5 -24.33 85.48 28.79
CA TYR A 5 -23.74 84.26 28.29
C TYR A 5 -24.55 83.06 28.75
N HIS A 6 -25.19 82.34 27.80
CA HIS A 6 -25.82 81.03 28.04
C HIS A 6 -24.73 79.95 27.97
N LYS A 7 -24.36 79.39 29.11
CA LYS A 7 -23.47 78.22 29.23
C LYS A 7 -24.30 76.97 28.94
N ARG A 8 -24.19 76.39 27.71
CA ARG A 8 -24.76 75.09 27.38
C ARG A 8 -24.05 74.00 28.18
N MET A 9 -24.73 73.42 29.19
CA MET A 9 -24.31 72.20 29.83
C MET A 9 -24.50 71.04 28.80
N ARG A 10 -23.38 70.42 28.37
CA ARG A 10 -23.44 69.14 27.70
C ARG A 10 -23.86 68.08 28.72
N SER A 11 -25.00 67.47 28.54
CA SER A 11 -25.43 66.31 29.31
C SER A 11 -24.45 65.14 29.02
N LEU A 12 -23.73 64.76 30.07
CA LEU A 12 -22.97 63.47 30.02
C LEU A 12 -23.98 62.31 29.95
N ALA A 13 -23.98 61.60 28.84
CA ALA A 13 -24.75 60.41 28.72
C ALA A 13 -24.36 59.38 29.80
N PRO A 14 -25.31 58.71 30.45
CA PRO A 14 -24.98 57.71 31.48
C PRO A 14 -24.06 56.64 30.90
N MET A 15 -22.88 56.47 31.46
CA MET A 15 -22.00 55.34 31.16
C MET A 15 -22.71 54.08 31.64
N ARG A 16 -23.19 53.26 30.71
CA ARG A 16 -23.69 51.91 31.01
C ARG A 16 -22.50 51.06 31.49
N GLY A 17 -22.57 50.56 32.71
CA GLY A 17 -21.59 49.61 33.22
C GLY A 17 -21.54 48.32 32.38
N LEU A 18 -20.35 47.78 32.21
CA LEU A 18 -20.16 46.47 31.56
C LEU A 18 -20.83 45.38 32.40
N THR A 19 -21.64 44.54 31.76
CA THR A 19 -22.24 43.37 32.42
C THR A 19 -21.25 42.21 32.40
N LEU A 20 -21.40 41.24 33.29
CA LEU A 20 -20.59 40.02 33.31
C LEU A 20 -20.64 39.26 31.95
N ILE A 21 -21.82 39.29 31.32
CA ILE A 21 -22.02 38.69 29.99
C ILE A 21 -21.20 39.41 28.91
N ASP A 22 -21.09 40.72 28.93
CA ASP A 22 -20.29 41.47 27.97
C ASP A 22 -18.81 41.11 28.08
N VAL A 23 -18.32 40.90 29.31
CA VAL A 23 -16.93 40.44 29.55
C VAL A 23 -16.69 39.02 29.05
N ILE A 24 -17.63 38.09 29.30
CA ILE A 24 -17.50 36.70 28.84
C ILE A 24 -17.55 36.63 27.30
N VAL A 25 -18.51 37.28 26.68
CA VAL A 25 -18.62 37.32 25.20
C VAL A 25 -17.43 38.01 24.58
N GLY A 26 -17.00 39.16 25.15
CA GLY A 26 -15.82 39.89 24.68
C GLY A 26 -14.54 39.05 24.78
N SER A 27 -14.34 38.36 25.90
CA SER A 27 -13.18 37.48 26.07
C SER A 27 -13.21 36.27 25.13
N ALA A 28 -14.38 35.64 24.91
CA ALA A 28 -14.54 34.53 23.96
C ALA A 28 -14.22 34.97 22.51
N LEU A 29 -14.74 36.13 22.09
CA LEU A 29 -14.41 36.70 20.77
C LEU A 29 -12.92 37.03 20.62
N ALA A 30 -12.31 37.59 21.68
CA ALA A 30 -10.88 37.91 21.70
C ALA A 30 -10.05 36.62 21.50
N VAL A 31 -10.37 35.51 22.19
CA VAL A 31 -9.69 34.23 22.04
C VAL A 31 -9.79 33.72 20.59
N VAL A 32 -10.97 33.78 19.96
CA VAL A 32 -11.15 33.36 18.56
C VAL A 32 -10.29 34.19 17.60
N ILE A 33 -10.27 35.52 17.80
CA ILE A 33 -9.45 36.42 16.99
C ILE A 33 -7.96 36.13 17.17
N PHE A 34 -7.49 35.93 18.41
CA PHE A 34 -6.09 35.60 18.69
C PHE A 34 -5.69 34.25 18.11
N MET A 35 -6.56 33.20 18.16
CA MET A 35 -6.31 31.92 17.52
C MET A 35 -6.16 32.07 16.01
N GLY A 36 -7.02 32.87 15.37
CA GLY A 36 -6.91 33.17 13.94
C GLY A 36 -5.62 33.88 13.56
N LEU A 37 -5.27 34.95 14.29
CA LEU A 37 -4.03 35.72 14.10
C LEU A 37 -2.78 34.86 14.30
N PHE A 38 -2.76 34.03 15.35
CA PHE A 38 -1.65 33.10 15.61
C PHE A 38 -1.50 32.04 14.51
N GLY A 39 -2.63 31.52 14.01
CA GLY A 39 -2.64 30.59 12.85
C GLY A 39 -2.02 31.21 11.60
N ILE A 40 -2.40 32.46 11.27
CA ILE A 40 -1.85 33.23 10.14
C ILE A 40 -0.35 33.50 10.33
N LEU A 41 0.06 33.93 11.51
CA LEU A 41 1.47 34.17 11.81
C LEU A 41 2.31 32.92 11.66
N ARG A 42 1.83 31.78 12.20
CA ARG A 42 2.51 30.48 12.08
C ARG A 42 2.64 30.04 10.62
N ALA A 43 1.56 30.18 9.84
CA ALA A 43 1.58 29.85 8.42
C ALA A 43 2.56 30.75 7.64
N SER A 44 2.58 32.06 7.92
CA SER A 44 3.50 33.01 7.30
C SER A 44 4.98 32.69 7.59
N LEU A 45 5.31 32.37 8.85
CA LEU A 45 6.66 31.95 9.23
C LEU A 45 7.08 30.65 8.53
N GLN A 46 6.16 29.69 8.41
CA GLN A 46 6.41 28.43 7.72
C GLN A 46 6.68 28.65 6.22
N VAL A 47 5.85 29.45 5.54
CA VAL A 47 6.04 29.79 4.12
C VAL A 47 7.36 30.55 3.91
N SER A 48 7.68 31.52 4.77
CA SER A 48 8.95 32.26 4.71
C SER A 48 10.15 31.33 4.88
N GLY A 49 10.09 30.38 5.84
CA GLY A 49 11.11 29.36 6.04
C GLY A 49 11.32 28.48 4.80
N LEU A 50 10.24 27.97 4.22
CA LEU A 50 10.29 27.17 3.00
C LEU A 50 10.86 27.93 1.81
N SER A 51 10.49 29.20 1.67
CA SER A 51 10.99 30.08 0.60
C SER A 51 12.50 30.30 0.72
N LYS A 52 13.02 30.50 1.94
CA LYS A 52 14.46 30.61 2.23
C LYS A 52 15.19 29.33 1.83
N LEU A 53 14.69 28.16 2.20
CA LEU A 53 15.32 26.87 1.86
C LEU A 53 15.34 26.63 0.35
N LYS A 54 14.25 26.97 -0.35
CA LYS A 54 14.17 26.89 -1.82
C LYS A 54 15.19 27.85 -2.47
N ALA A 55 15.31 29.08 -1.99
CA ALA A 55 16.29 30.05 -2.49
C ALA A 55 17.72 29.51 -2.31
N THR A 56 18.04 28.96 -1.14
CA THR A 56 19.35 28.30 -0.90
C THR A 56 19.60 27.16 -1.88
N ALA A 57 18.62 26.27 -2.08
CA ALA A 57 18.75 25.18 -3.05
C ALA A 57 18.96 25.69 -4.48
N THR A 58 18.28 26.78 -4.87
CA THR A 58 18.48 27.42 -6.17
C THR A 58 19.89 27.99 -6.29
N THR A 59 20.40 28.64 -5.27
CA THR A 59 21.78 29.18 -5.27
C THR A 59 22.81 28.08 -5.41
N ILE A 60 22.65 26.96 -4.69
CA ILE A 60 23.55 25.79 -4.80
C ILE A 60 23.48 25.23 -6.23
N ALA A 61 22.27 25.04 -6.80
CA ALA A 61 22.10 24.55 -8.15
C ALA A 61 22.75 25.48 -9.19
N SER A 62 22.57 26.80 -9.02
CA SER A 62 23.19 27.80 -9.91
C SER A 62 24.70 27.79 -9.82
N SER A 63 25.25 27.71 -8.61
CA SER A 63 26.71 27.63 -8.42
C SER A 63 27.32 26.39 -9.10
N GLN A 64 26.63 25.24 -8.98
CA GLN A 64 27.05 24.00 -9.66
C GLN A 64 26.95 24.13 -11.18
N MET A 65 25.87 24.73 -11.68
CA MET A 65 25.67 24.94 -13.12
C MET A 65 26.75 25.88 -13.71
N GLU A 66 27.06 26.98 -13.02
CA GLU A 66 28.10 27.91 -13.45
C GLU A 66 29.50 27.26 -13.38
N TYR A 67 29.77 26.44 -12.39
CA TYR A 67 31.00 25.64 -12.35
C TYR A 67 31.10 24.75 -13.60
N ILE A 68 30.06 24.02 -13.95
CA ILE A 68 30.04 23.14 -15.13
C ILE A 68 30.26 23.95 -16.41
N ARG A 69 29.60 25.10 -16.55
CA ARG A 69 29.72 26.00 -17.70
C ARG A 69 31.11 26.61 -17.86
N SER A 70 31.86 26.73 -16.77
CA SER A 70 33.22 27.24 -16.79
C SER A 70 34.26 26.25 -17.32
N LEU A 71 33.88 24.97 -17.43
CA LEU A 71 34.76 23.92 -17.93
C LEU A 71 34.82 23.92 -19.47
N PRO A 72 35.96 23.53 -20.05
CA PRO A 72 36.02 23.22 -21.48
C PRO A 72 35.00 22.12 -21.85
N TYR A 73 34.43 22.20 -23.07
CA TYR A 73 33.44 21.24 -23.54
C TYR A 73 33.82 19.78 -23.30
N ASP A 74 35.07 19.40 -23.65
CA ASP A 74 35.53 18.03 -23.51
C ASP A 74 35.65 17.55 -22.07
N SER A 75 35.78 18.49 -21.11
CA SER A 75 35.88 18.20 -19.69
C SER A 75 34.50 18.13 -19.01
N VAL A 76 33.44 18.50 -19.72
CA VAL A 76 32.05 18.45 -19.20
C VAL A 76 31.54 17.03 -19.31
N GLY A 77 31.55 16.33 -18.21
CA GLY A 77 31.11 14.94 -18.06
C GLY A 77 31.13 14.54 -16.58
N THR A 78 30.47 13.45 -16.26
CA THR A 78 30.42 12.94 -14.89
C THR A 78 31.35 11.76 -14.70
N ASP A 79 31.86 11.61 -13.47
CA ASP A 79 32.64 10.42 -13.06
C ASP A 79 31.76 9.16 -13.24
N GLY A 80 32.29 8.19 -14.00
CA GLY A 80 31.51 7.00 -14.41
C GLY A 80 30.36 7.26 -15.37
N GLY A 81 30.21 8.47 -15.93
CA GLY A 81 29.12 8.85 -16.82
C GLY A 81 29.41 8.69 -18.30
N ILE A 82 28.40 8.96 -19.13
CA ILE A 82 28.47 9.13 -20.58
C ILE A 82 27.84 10.49 -20.91
N PRO A 83 28.64 11.53 -21.23
CA PRO A 83 30.10 11.61 -21.34
C PRO A 83 30.82 11.42 -20.01
N ALA A 84 32.01 10.82 -20.10
CA ALA A 84 32.89 10.70 -18.95
C ALA A 84 33.57 12.04 -18.59
N GLY A 85 33.78 12.26 -17.30
CA GLY A 85 34.46 13.47 -16.78
C GLY A 85 34.72 13.39 -15.29
N ALA A 86 35.21 14.49 -14.70
CA ALA A 86 35.59 14.54 -13.29
C ALA A 86 34.45 15.05 -12.35
N ILE A 87 33.27 15.37 -12.86
CA ILE A 87 32.19 15.92 -12.06
C ILE A 87 31.48 14.76 -11.34
N ALA A 88 31.45 14.81 -10.00
CA ALA A 88 30.74 13.79 -9.24
C ALA A 88 29.23 13.78 -9.58
N GLN A 89 28.67 12.61 -9.82
CA GLN A 89 27.23 12.43 -10.10
C GLN A 89 26.34 12.86 -8.92
N SER A 90 26.85 12.74 -7.68
CA SER A 90 26.12 13.14 -6.49
C SER A 90 27.09 13.65 -5.43
N THR A 91 26.77 14.82 -4.84
CA THR A 91 27.49 15.37 -3.70
C THR A 91 26.50 15.87 -2.66
N THR A 92 26.94 15.95 -1.40
CA THR A 92 26.11 16.52 -0.33
C THR A 92 26.82 17.70 0.28
N THR A 93 26.13 18.84 0.39
CA THR A 93 26.61 20.02 1.07
C THR A 93 25.65 20.42 2.18
N THR A 94 26.17 21.00 3.26
CA THR A 94 25.33 21.44 4.39
C THR A 94 25.27 22.96 4.42
N ASN A 95 24.05 23.52 4.48
CA ASN A 95 23.83 24.94 4.63
C ASN A 95 22.79 25.20 5.70
N GLY A 96 23.13 26.04 6.69
CA GLY A 96 22.22 26.34 7.82
C GLY A 96 21.82 25.10 8.64
N GLY A 97 22.70 24.09 8.73
CA GLY A 97 22.43 22.84 9.45
C GLY A 97 21.55 21.83 8.68
N LEU A 98 21.11 22.16 7.45
CA LEU A 98 20.33 21.26 6.61
C LEU A 98 21.21 20.68 5.49
N PRO A 99 21.22 19.36 5.27
CA PRO A 99 21.90 18.74 4.15
C PRO A 99 21.13 18.95 2.84
N TYR A 100 21.86 19.31 1.79
CA TYR A 100 21.40 19.43 0.41
C TYR A 100 22.16 18.43 -0.43
N THR A 101 21.46 17.51 -1.10
CA THR A 101 22.06 16.59 -2.04
C THR A 101 22.00 17.20 -3.44
N VAL A 102 23.15 17.42 -4.03
CA VAL A 102 23.30 17.92 -5.41
C VAL A 102 23.55 16.73 -6.32
N ARG A 103 22.67 16.51 -7.24
CA ARG A 103 22.83 15.49 -8.29
C ARG A 103 23.07 16.17 -9.62
N THR A 104 24.17 15.81 -10.27
CA THR A 104 24.53 16.26 -11.61
C THR A 104 24.39 15.11 -12.59
N TYR A 105 23.64 15.33 -13.64
CA TYR A 105 23.46 14.40 -14.74
C TYR A 105 23.83 15.12 -16.06
N ILE A 106 24.70 14.51 -16.84
CA ILE A 106 25.17 15.03 -18.11
C ILE A 106 25.07 13.91 -19.13
N GLU A 107 24.44 14.18 -20.26
CA GLU A 107 24.28 13.25 -21.35
C GLU A 107 24.56 13.95 -22.68
N TYR A 108 24.93 13.18 -23.70
CA TYR A 108 24.89 13.67 -25.07
C TYR A 108 23.43 13.74 -25.54
N ALA A 109 23.12 14.72 -26.33
CA ALA A 109 21.82 14.90 -26.94
C ALA A 109 21.97 15.12 -28.45
N ASP A 110 21.05 14.54 -29.17
CA ASP A 110 20.90 14.58 -30.62
C ASP A 110 19.97 15.75 -30.99
N ASP A 111 20.35 16.65 -31.92
CA ASP A 111 19.55 17.81 -32.29
C ASP A 111 18.53 17.42 -33.36
N ALA A 112 17.25 17.51 -33.03
CA ALA A 112 16.15 17.21 -33.94
C ALA A 112 16.09 18.08 -35.18
N LYS A 113 16.91 19.15 -35.31
CA LYS A 113 16.89 20.05 -36.47
C LYS A 113 17.58 19.46 -37.69
N ASP A 114 18.60 18.66 -37.53
CA ASP A 114 19.32 17.96 -38.59
C ASP A 114 18.92 16.49 -38.75
N GLY A 115 18.01 16.04 -37.90
CA GLY A 115 17.50 14.68 -37.85
C GLY A 115 17.75 14.04 -36.51
N THR A 116 17.39 12.77 -36.35
CA THR A 116 17.71 12.00 -35.14
C THR A 116 18.07 10.56 -35.48
N GLY A 117 19.10 10.02 -34.85
CA GLY A 117 19.54 8.63 -34.99
C GLY A 117 19.92 8.32 -36.45
N VAL A 118 19.25 7.39 -37.10
CA VAL A 118 19.50 6.98 -38.49
C VAL A 118 19.00 8.00 -39.54
N ALA A 119 18.19 8.97 -39.13
CA ALA A 119 17.67 10.04 -40.01
C ALA A 119 18.46 11.35 -39.85
N ASP A 120 19.49 11.36 -39.05
CA ASP A 120 20.42 12.45 -38.85
C ASP A 120 21.21 12.70 -40.15
N SER A 121 21.23 13.95 -40.62
CA SER A 121 21.82 14.33 -41.91
C SER A 121 23.33 14.30 -41.92
N ASN A 122 23.97 14.47 -40.77
CA ASN A 122 25.44 14.44 -40.59
C ASN A 122 25.94 13.12 -39.98
N GLY A 123 25.04 12.25 -39.43
CA GLY A 123 25.34 10.98 -38.78
C GLY A 123 25.97 11.12 -37.41
N ILE A 124 25.92 12.32 -36.81
CA ILE A 124 26.46 12.62 -35.47
C ILE A 124 25.33 12.76 -34.47
N THR A 125 25.12 11.77 -33.60
CA THR A 125 24.09 11.78 -32.58
C THR A 125 24.51 12.43 -31.26
N THR A 126 25.66 13.08 -31.22
CA THR A 126 26.29 13.69 -30.04
C THR A 126 26.52 15.19 -30.21
N ASP A 127 25.51 15.93 -30.64
CA ASP A 127 25.58 17.33 -31.10
C ASP A 127 25.88 18.30 -29.97
N TYR A 128 25.30 18.06 -28.82
CA TYR A 128 25.53 18.88 -27.62
C TYR A 128 25.42 18.06 -26.35
N LYS A 129 25.85 18.65 -25.24
CA LYS A 129 25.70 18.07 -23.91
C LYS A 129 24.49 18.69 -23.21
N HIS A 130 23.57 17.85 -22.77
CA HIS A 130 22.44 18.22 -21.92
C HIS A 130 22.85 18.07 -20.46
N ILE A 131 22.75 19.14 -19.68
CA ILE A 131 23.19 19.23 -18.29
C ILE A 131 21.99 19.44 -17.39
N LYS A 132 21.78 18.57 -16.44
CA LYS A 132 20.72 18.66 -15.43
C LYS A 132 21.29 18.63 -14.04
N VAL A 133 21.09 19.69 -13.27
CA VAL A 133 21.49 19.80 -11.87
C VAL A 133 20.23 19.80 -11.01
N THR A 134 20.11 18.83 -10.12
CA THR A 134 18.99 18.70 -9.19
C THR A 134 19.50 18.79 -7.76
N VAL A 135 19.00 19.74 -6.99
CA VAL A 135 19.29 19.91 -5.57
C VAL A 135 18.09 19.51 -4.76
N SER A 136 18.22 18.47 -3.94
CA SER A 136 17.17 17.96 -3.07
C SER A 136 17.49 18.20 -1.60
N TYR A 137 16.46 18.45 -0.79
CA TYR A 137 16.53 18.65 0.65
C TYR A 137 15.24 18.19 1.32
N ALA A 138 15.31 17.74 2.59
CA ALA A 138 14.16 17.23 3.32
C ALA A 138 13.71 18.23 4.40
N VAL A 139 12.41 18.52 4.46
CA VAL A 139 11.79 19.35 5.49
C VAL A 139 10.49 18.72 5.98
N GLY A 140 10.40 18.48 7.29
CA GLY A 140 9.21 17.86 7.89
C GLY A 140 8.89 16.46 7.33
N GLY A 141 9.93 15.68 6.96
CA GLY A 141 9.77 14.34 6.36
C GLY A 141 9.42 14.36 4.86
N VAL A 142 9.30 15.55 4.24
CA VAL A 142 9.01 15.68 2.81
C VAL A 142 10.26 16.12 2.06
N THR A 143 10.67 15.35 1.04
CA THR A 143 11.76 15.73 0.13
C THR A 143 11.25 16.75 -0.90
N ARG A 144 11.98 17.84 -1.02
CA ARG A 144 11.76 18.90 -2.01
C ARG A 144 12.97 19.02 -2.91
N GLN A 145 12.79 19.47 -4.13
CA GLN A 145 13.88 19.60 -5.08
C GLN A 145 13.76 20.86 -5.93
N VAL A 146 14.91 21.34 -6.39
CA VAL A 146 15.07 22.38 -7.41
C VAL A 146 15.92 21.77 -8.51
N THR A 147 15.47 21.92 -9.78
CA THR A 147 16.18 21.40 -10.94
C THR A 147 16.49 22.55 -11.89
N LEU A 148 17.75 22.63 -12.33
CA LEU A 148 18.21 23.51 -13.39
C LEU A 148 18.67 22.65 -14.56
N VAL A 149 18.42 23.13 -15.77
CA VAL A 149 18.79 22.48 -17.03
C VAL A 149 19.53 23.47 -17.91
N SER A 150 20.53 23.00 -18.61
CA SER A 150 21.29 23.78 -19.58
C SER A 150 21.84 22.88 -20.69
N ASN A 151 22.01 23.44 -21.86
CA ASN A 151 22.74 22.79 -22.96
C ASN A 151 24.07 23.45 -23.16
N GLN A 152 25.08 22.68 -23.58
CA GLN A 152 26.41 23.15 -23.95
C GLN A 152 26.81 22.48 -25.27
N SER A 153 26.99 23.29 -26.29
CA SER A 153 27.46 22.86 -27.60
C SER A 153 28.98 22.96 -27.71
N PRO A 154 29.64 22.14 -28.55
CA PRO A 154 31.06 22.26 -28.82
C PRO A 154 31.40 23.61 -29.49
N GLN A 155 32.64 24.07 -29.34
CA GLN A 155 33.13 25.24 -30.05
C GLN A 155 33.60 24.80 -31.43
N GLY A 156 32.79 25.01 -32.45
CA GLY A 156 33.13 24.67 -33.85
C GLY A 156 32.16 23.65 -34.46
N LEU A 157 32.65 22.88 -35.42
CA LEU A 157 31.88 21.78 -36.00
C LEU A 157 31.75 20.63 -35.04
N GLU A 158 30.60 20.00 -35.06
CA GLU A 158 30.36 18.75 -34.35
C GLU A 158 31.40 17.70 -34.77
N THR A 159 31.91 16.97 -33.82
CA THR A 159 32.86 15.88 -34.05
C THR A 159 32.30 14.59 -33.50
N THR A 160 32.46 13.49 -34.23
CA THR A 160 32.12 12.17 -33.76
C THR A 160 32.91 11.88 -32.50
N THR A 161 32.24 11.65 -31.36
CA THR A 161 32.93 11.25 -30.13
C THR A 161 33.26 9.76 -30.12
N GLY A 162 32.88 9.02 -31.19
CA GLY A 162 32.94 7.57 -31.25
C GLY A 162 31.88 6.91 -30.35
N GLY A 163 31.74 5.58 -30.47
CA GLY A 163 30.78 4.81 -29.70
C GLY A 163 29.42 4.67 -30.38
N GLY A 164 28.52 3.96 -29.73
CA GLY A 164 27.15 3.75 -30.20
C GLY A 164 26.12 4.42 -29.31
N THR A 165 24.85 4.20 -29.60
CA THR A 165 23.74 4.66 -28.78
C THR A 165 23.12 3.49 -28.02
N LEU A 166 23.05 3.60 -26.69
CA LEU A 166 22.34 2.63 -25.85
C LEU A 166 20.93 3.15 -25.57
N ARG A 167 19.92 2.43 -26.05
CA ARG A 167 18.50 2.69 -25.77
C ARG A 167 17.93 1.64 -24.85
N LEU A 168 17.45 2.03 -23.68
CA LEU A 168 16.81 1.15 -22.70
C LEU A 168 15.35 1.54 -22.55
N ASN A 169 14.45 0.56 -22.71
CA ASN A 169 13.02 0.78 -22.53
C ASN A 169 12.58 0.09 -21.24
N VAL A 170 11.89 0.80 -20.37
CA VAL A 170 11.32 0.27 -19.12
C VAL A 170 9.81 0.23 -19.27
N VAL A 171 9.26 -0.97 -19.19
CA VAL A 171 7.82 -1.22 -19.36
C VAL A 171 7.27 -2.04 -18.19
N ASN A 172 5.95 -2.05 -18.04
CA ASN A 172 5.28 -2.98 -17.14
C ASN A 172 4.88 -4.28 -17.86
N ALA A 173 4.24 -5.21 -17.18
CA ALA A 173 3.79 -6.50 -17.74
C ALA A 173 2.80 -6.35 -18.91
N THR A 174 2.11 -5.21 -19.04
CA THR A 174 1.20 -4.93 -20.17
C THR A 174 1.90 -4.21 -21.34
N GLY A 175 3.21 -3.94 -21.23
CA GLY A 175 3.96 -3.19 -22.24
C GLY A 175 3.84 -1.68 -22.11
N ALA A 176 3.15 -1.16 -21.09
CA ALA A 176 3.04 0.28 -20.88
C ALA A 176 4.34 0.85 -20.28
N ALA A 177 4.71 2.06 -20.69
CA ALA A 177 5.90 2.76 -20.24
C ALA A 177 5.92 2.98 -18.73
N VAL A 178 7.05 2.72 -18.07
CA VAL A 178 7.28 3.01 -16.65
C VAL A 178 8.25 4.17 -16.53
N SER A 179 7.73 5.37 -16.29
CA SER A 179 8.54 6.57 -16.10
C SER A 179 9.15 6.64 -14.68
N GLY A 180 10.31 7.31 -14.55
CA GLY A 180 10.96 7.53 -13.27
C GLY A 180 11.51 6.25 -12.61
N ALA A 181 11.70 5.16 -13.35
CA ALA A 181 12.44 4.00 -12.90
C ALA A 181 13.93 4.33 -12.85
N SER A 182 14.62 3.95 -11.77
CA SER A 182 16.07 4.06 -11.64
C SER A 182 16.73 3.01 -12.52
N VAL A 183 17.64 3.45 -13.40
CA VAL A 183 18.39 2.61 -14.31
C VAL A 183 19.88 2.82 -14.01
N ARG A 184 20.54 1.80 -13.48
CA ARG A 184 21.99 1.80 -13.27
C ARG A 184 22.64 1.02 -14.40
N ILE A 185 23.66 1.63 -15.00
CA ILE A 185 24.42 1.09 -16.12
C ILE A 185 25.88 1.01 -15.67
N VAL A 186 26.46 -0.19 -15.75
CA VAL A 186 27.84 -0.46 -15.32
C VAL A 186 28.58 -1.11 -16.45
N ASN A 187 29.82 -0.66 -16.68
CA ASN A 187 30.78 -1.32 -17.56
C ASN A 187 32.20 -1.08 -17.05
N ALA A 188 32.79 -2.08 -16.43
CA ALA A 188 34.15 -2.05 -15.90
C ALA A 188 35.23 -2.42 -16.94
N SER A 189 34.86 -2.67 -18.20
CA SER A 189 35.80 -2.96 -19.28
C SER A 189 36.13 -1.75 -20.17
N THR A 190 35.48 -0.60 -19.86
CA THR A 190 35.79 0.67 -20.54
C THR A 190 36.86 1.47 -19.78
N SER A 191 37.44 2.45 -20.41
CA SER A 191 38.38 3.37 -19.76
C SER A 191 37.98 4.83 -20.09
N PRO A 192 37.52 5.61 -19.09
CA PRO A 192 37.25 5.21 -17.72
C PRO A 192 36.08 4.21 -17.57
N ASP A 193 36.03 3.54 -16.43
CA ASP A 193 34.90 2.66 -16.06
C ASP A 193 33.58 3.45 -16.05
N ILE A 194 32.51 2.80 -16.46
CA ILE A 194 31.16 3.38 -16.42
C ILE A 194 30.40 2.83 -15.21
N ASP A 195 29.89 3.71 -14.37
CA ASP A 195 28.91 3.42 -13.31
C ASP A 195 27.94 4.60 -13.22
N LEU A 196 26.96 4.60 -14.09
CA LEU A 196 25.98 5.68 -14.25
C LEU A 196 24.63 5.25 -13.73
N THR A 197 23.97 6.09 -12.93
CA THR A 197 22.57 5.92 -12.56
C THR A 197 21.73 7.08 -13.11
N THR A 198 20.73 6.76 -13.90
CA THR A 198 19.78 7.70 -14.47
C THR A 198 18.33 7.24 -14.23
N PHE A 199 17.36 7.95 -14.79
CA PHE A 199 15.94 7.60 -14.65
C PHE A 199 15.27 7.55 -16.00
N SER A 200 14.33 6.61 -16.18
CA SER A 200 13.50 6.56 -17.38
C SER A 200 12.62 7.82 -17.49
N ASP A 201 12.47 8.32 -18.71
CA ASP A 201 11.67 9.50 -19.07
C ASP A 201 10.15 9.21 -19.02
N SER A 202 9.33 10.13 -19.53
CA SER A 202 7.87 9.97 -19.60
C SER A 202 7.42 8.84 -20.53
N TYR A 203 8.29 8.42 -21.45
CA TYR A 203 8.07 7.30 -22.38
C TYR A 203 8.68 5.99 -21.89
N GLY A 204 9.20 5.97 -20.66
CA GLY A 204 9.89 4.81 -20.08
C GLY A 204 11.27 4.57 -20.69
N GLN A 205 11.87 5.55 -21.36
CA GLN A 205 13.14 5.39 -22.08
C GLN A 205 14.31 6.02 -21.34
N VAL A 206 15.47 5.40 -21.54
CA VAL A 206 16.80 5.99 -21.30
C VAL A 206 17.55 5.90 -22.60
N LEU A 207 18.07 7.03 -23.08
CA LEU A 207 18.85 7.12 -24.31
C LEU A 207 20.23 7.67 -23.97
N LEU A 208 21.28 6.95 -24.35
CA LEU A 208 22.67 7.33 -24.09
C LEU A 208 23.48 7.26 -25.38
N PRO A 209 23.52 8.33 -26.16
CA PRO A 209 24.44 8.46 -27.29
C PRO A 209 25.89 8.55 -26.82
N GLY A 210 26.85 8.15 -27.65
CA GLY A 210 28.28 8.18 -27.36
C GLY A 210 28.73 7.13 -26.34
N ALA A 211 27.96 6.07 -26.15
CA ALA A 211 28.34 4.96 -25.29
C ALA A 211 29.56 4.22 -25.90
N PRO A 212 30.69 4.04 -25.15
CA PRO A 212 31.85 3.34 -25.65
C PRO A 212 31.56 1.92 -26.14
N THR A 213 32.22 1.49 -27.21
CA THR A 213 32.08 0.13 -27.75
C THR A 213 32.53 -0.91 -26.73
N SER A 214 31.65 -1.83 -26.37
CA SER A 214 31.95 -2.92 -25.44
C SER A 214 30.81 -3.95 -25.48
N THR A 215 31.09 -5.20 -25.04
CA THR A 215 30.14 -6.31 -24.89
C THR A 215 29.66 -6.50 -23.45
N GLU A 216 30.11 -5.68 -22.50
CA GLU A 216 30.01 -5.94 -21.06
C GLU A 216 29.08 -4.94 -20.32
N TYR A 217 28.15 -4.32 -21.03
CA TYR A 217 27.20 -3.43 -20.39
C TYR A 217 26.20 -4.18 -19.52
N GLN A 218 26.27 -3.90 -18.23
CA GLN A 218 25.34 -4.40 -17.21
C GLN A 218 24.30 -3.33 -16.92
N VAL A 219 23.03 -3.72 -16.87
CA VAL A 219 21.93 -2.82 -16.59
C VAL A 219 21.11 -3.39 -15.44
N ALA A 220 20.76 -2.54 -14.48
CA ALA A 220 19.83 -2.85 -13.39
C ALA A 220 18.74 -1.79 -13.33
N VAL A 221 17.48 -2.22 -13.34
CA VAL A 221 16.29 -1.36 -13.32
C VAL A 221 15.50 -1.62 -12.06
N SER A 222 15.13 -0.56 -11.36
CA SER A 222 14.32 -0.64 -10.15
C SER A 222 13.42 0.59 -9.99
N LYS A 223 12.29 0.41 -9.30
CA LYS A 223 11.41 1.51 -8.89
C LYS A 223 10.72 1.12 -7.58
N THR A 224 10.57 2.07 -6.66
CA THR A 224 9.89 1.82 -5.38
C THR A 224 8.47 1.29 -5.60
N GLY A 225 8.14 0.16 -4.97
CA GLY A 225 6.84 -0.51 -5.12
C GLY A 225 6.71 -1.40 -6.37
N TYR A 226 7.78 -1.52 -7.17
CA TYR A 226 7.84 -2.39 -8.34
C TYR A 226 8.85 -3.53 -8.12
N SER A 227 8.72 -4.58 -8.94
CA SER A 227 9.78 -5.58 -9.10
C SER A 227 11.03 -4.94 -9.72
N SER A 228 12.15 -5.65 -9.73
CA SER A 228 13.38 -5.23 -10.40
C SER A 228 13.69 -6.13 -11.59
N ALA A 229 14.43 -5.60 -12.56
CA ALA A 229 14.94 -6.34 -13.69
C ALA A 229 16.41 -5.99 -13.91
N SER A 230 17.21 -6.94 -14.40
CA SER A 230 18.62 -6.72 -14.70
C SER A 230 19.10 -7.62 -15.83
N THR A 231 20.25 -7.27 -16.40
CA THR A 231 21.02 -8.16 -17.25
C THR A 231 21.72 -9.22 -16.39
N TYR A 232 22.01 -10.37 -16.98
CA TYR A 232 22.66 -11.48 -16.32
C TYR A 232 23.96 -11.89 -17.02
N ALA A 233 24.96 -12.27 -16.24
CA ALA A 233 26.20 -12.79 -16.76
C ALA A 233 25.99 -14.15 -17.41
N ARG A 234 26.72 -14.40 -18.49
CA ARG A 234 26.82 -15.74 -19.09
C ARG A 234 27.77 -16.59 -18.24
N VAL A 235 27.23 -17.61 -17.60
CA VAL A 235 27.96 -18.55 -16.73
C VAL A 235 27.54 -19.98 -17.04
N GLY A 236 28.29 -20.97 -16.54
CA GLY A 236 28.00 -22.38 -16.83
C GLY A 236 26.58 -22.83 -16.43
N THR A 237 26.01 -22.25 -15.36
CA THR A 237 24.63 -22.50 -14.90
C THR A 237 23.57 -21.66 -15.64
N ASN A 238 24.00 -20.61 -16.39
CA ASN A 238 23.15 -19.76 -17.22
C ASN A 238 23.89 -19.43 -18.53
N ALA A 239 23.92 -20.40 -19.44
CA ALA A 239 24.65 -20.30 -20.70
C ALA A 239 24.03 -19.33 -21.71
N ASN A 240 22.72 -19.06 -21.59
CA ASN A 240 21.96 -18.14 -22.46
C ASN A 240 21.11 -17.20 -21.62
N PRO A 241 21.74 -16.20 -20.94
CA PRO A 241 21.02 -15.26 -20.10
C PRO A 241 20.07 -14.38 -20.93
N THR A 242 18.88 -14.12 -20.40
CA THR A 242 17.88 -13.26 -21.02
C THR A 242 17.33 -12.25 -20.00
N PRO A 243 17.63 -10.94 -20.16
CA PRO A 243 18.65 -10.40 -21.06
C PRO A 243 20.09 -10.68 -20.59
N GLY A 244 20.99 -10.92 -21.53
CA GLY A 244 22.44 -10.96 -21.26
C GLY A 244 23.02 -9.56 -21.16
N PHE A 245 24.33 -9.45 -20.89
CA PHE A 245 25.05 -8.18 -21.00
C PHE A 245 24.90 -7.61 -22.40
N LEU A 246 24.71 -6.28 -22.48
CA LEU A 246 24.43 -5.62 -23.74
C LEU A 246 25.72 -5.28 -24.47
N THR A 247 25.66 -5.40 -25.80
CA THR A 247 26.78 -5.07 -26.69
C THR A 247 26.52 -3.73 -27.35
N VAL A 248 27.40 -2.77 -27.17
CA VAL A 248 27.39 -1.50 -27.90
C VAL A 248 28.42 -1.54 -29.01
N VAL A 249 28.01 -1.19 -30.21
CA VAL A 249 28.85 -1.11 -31.41
C VAL A 249 28.86 0.33 -31.90
N ASP A 250 30.00 0.77 -32.44
CA ASP A 250 30.21 2.13 -32.95
C ASP A 250 29.18 2.47 -34.02
N GLY A 251 28.56 3.65 -33.95
CA GLY A 251 27.56 4.15 -34.88
C GLY A 251 26.23 3.37 -34.87
N VAL A 252 26.02 2.42 -33.96
CA VAL A 252 24.82 1.58 -33.93
C VAL A 252 24.00 1.82 -32.66
N THR A 253 22.67 1.87 -32.81
CA THR A 253 21.76 1.89 -31.66
C THR A 253 21.49 0.48 -31.14
N THR A 254 21.97 0.16 -29.94
CA THR A 254 21.63 -1.05 -29.23
C THR A 254 20.40 -0.81 -28.36
N SER A 255 19.33 -1.57 -28.57
CA SER A 255 18.08 -1.43 -27.81
C SER A 255 17.80 -2.66 -26.95
N SER A 256 17.39 -2.43 -25.71
CA SER A 256 16.93 -3.49 -24.80
C SER A 256 15.71 -3.04 -23.99
N THR A 257 14.85 -4.00 -23.63
CA THR A 257 13.62 -3.74 -22.87
C THR A 257 13.65 -4.48 -21.55
N PHE A 258 13.34 -3.78 -20.47
CA PHE A 258 13.25 -4.29 -19.12
C PHE A 258 11.82 -4.15 -18.61
N ALA A 259 11.22 -5.27 -18.21
CA ALA A 259 9.89 -5.28 -17.63
C ALA A 259 9.98 -5.27 -16.11
N ILE A 260 9.36 -4.29 -15.47
CA ILE A 260 9.15 -4.20 -14.02
C ILE A 260 7.69 -3.91 -13.74
N ASP A 261 7.11 -4.55 -12.73
CA ASP A 261 5.69 -4.41 -12.44
C ASP A 261 5.43 -4.13 -10.97
N LEU A 262 4.25 -3.59 -10.67
CA LEU A 262 3.82 -3.32 -9.30
C LEU A 262 3.85 -4.60 -8.48
N LEU A 263 4.44 -4.51 -7.29
CA LEU A 263 4.45 -5.61 -6.34
C LEU A 263 3.06 -5.79 -5.75
N ALA A 264 2.58 -7.04 -5.76
CA ALA A 264 1.36 -7.44 -5.09
C ALA A 264 1.68 -8.38 -3.94
N THR A 265 0.90 -8.33 -2.87
CA THR A 265 1.01 -9.28 -1.77
C THR A 265 0.02 -10.40 -1.98
N LEU A 266 0.53 -11.63 -2.18
CA LEU A 266 -0.27 -12.84 -2.17
C LEU A 266 -0.23 -13.46 -0.77
N ILE A 267 -1.37 -13.52 -0.09
CA ILE A 267 -1.50 -14.20 1.19
C ILE A 267 -2.07 -15.59 0.92
N ILE A 268 -1.24 -16.62 1.03
CA ILE A 268 -1.66 -18.02 0.98
C ILE A 268 -1.84 -18.49 2.42
N ARG A 269 -3.07 -18.81 2.79
CA ARG A 269 -3.38 -19.42 4.08
C ARG A 269 -3.56 -20.93 3.87
N THR A 270 -2.66 -21.72 4.40
CA THR A 270 -2.80 -23.16 4.49
C THR A 270 -3.36 -23.52 5.86
N PHE A 271 -4.35 -24.37 5.86
CA PHE A 271 -4.93 -24.90 7.11
C PHE A 271 -4.56 -26.38 7.20
N SER A 272 -4.20 -26.80 8.41
CA SER A 272 -4.07 -28.23 8.69
C SER A 272 -5.45 -28.87 8.49
N PRO A 273 -5.60 -29.97 7.76
CA PRO A 273 -6.89 -30.64 7.65
C PRO A 273 -7.33 -31.06 9.07
N ILE A 274 -8.46 -30.51 9.54
CA ILE A 274 -9.11 -30.98 10.76
C ILE A 274 -9.75 -32.31 10.38
N THR A 275 -9.18 -33.40 10.87
CA THR A 275 -9.64 -34.76 10.56
C THR A 275 -10.95 -35.11 11.26
N ALA A 276 -11.28 -34.42 12.36
CA ALA A 276 -12.56 -34.55 13.05
C ALA A 276 -12.89 -33.25 13.80
N PHE A 277 -14.14 -32.81 13.75
CA PHE A 277 -14.71 -31.75 14.57
C PHE A 277 -15.79 -32.37 15.46
N LEU A 278 -15.72 -32.14 16.75
CA LEU A 278 -16.69 -32.61 17.72
C LEU A 278 -17.34 -31.41 18.42
N TRP A 279 -18.62 -31.22 18.25
CA TRP A 279 -19.43 -30.34 19.08
C TRP A 279 -20.08 -31.16 20.20
N THR A 280 -19.97 -30.73 21.42
CA THR A 280 -20.54 -31.42 22.59
C THR A 280 -21.15 -30.41 23.54
N ASP A 281 -22.32 -30.77 24.06
CA ASP A 281 -22.93 -30.10 25.22
C ASP A 281 -23.04 -31.08 26.38
N THR A 282 -22.50 -30.69 27.53
CA THR A 282 -22.57 -31.44 28.77
C THR A 282 -23.64 -30.90 29.70
N PHE A 283 -24.42 -29.93 29.26
CA PHE A 283 -25.47 -29.25 30.03
C PHE A 283 -24.98 -28.70 31.36
N ALA A 284 -23.74 -28.17 31.41
CA ALA A 284 -23.22 -27.47 32.57
C ALA A 284 -24.03 -26.20 32.85
N ASP A 285 -24.49 -25.53 31.76
CA ASP A 285 -25.38 -24.38 31.77
C ASP A 285 -26.19 -24.33 30.46
N ALA A 286 -27.00 -23.30 30.27
CA ALA A 286 -27.83 -23.11 29.07
C ALA A 286 -27.10 -22.35 27.96
N SER A 287 -25.83 -22.07 28.02
CA SER A 287 -25.09 -21.23 27.08
C SER A 287 -25.03 -21.81 25.65
N LYS A 288 -25.15 -23.11 25.52
CA LYS A 288 -25.20 -23.83 24.24
C LYS A 288 -26.62 -24.07 23.72
N LEU A 289 -27.63 -23.47 24.32
CA LEU A 289 -29.02 -23.49 23.84
C LEU A 289 -29.39 -22.13 23.25
N VAL A 290 -29.92 -22.13 22.03
CA VAL A 290 -30.47 -20.91 21.35
C VAL A 290 -31.89 -20.65 21.82
N SER A 291 -32.66 -21.69 22.04
CA SER A 291 -34.03 -21.58 22.51
C SER A 291 -34.42 -22.75 23.40
N GLN A 292 -35.28 -22.48 24.37
CA GLN A 292 -35.86 -23.50 25.22
C GLN A 292 -37.33 -23.09 25.58
N SER A 293 -38.19 -24.07 25.68
CA SER A 293 -39.55 -23.92 26.09
C SER A 293 -39.94 -25.09 26.98
N ASN A 294 -40.42 -24.79 28.20
CA ASN A 294 -40.75 -25.77 29.20
C ASN A 294 -39.62 -26.78 29.53
N THR A 295 -38.39 -26.37 29.30
CA THR A 295 -37.17 -27.15 29.67
C THR A 295 -36.26 -26.31 30.55
N GLN A 296 -35.41 -26.97 31.30
CA GLN A 296 -34.37 -26.34 32.10
C GLN A 296 -33.11 -27.19 32.05
N VAL A 297 -31.93 -26.56 32.29
CA VAL A 297 -30.69 -27.26 32.52
C VAL A 297 -30.49 -27.40 34.02
N ALA A 298 -30.45 -28.62 34.50
CA ALA A 298 -30.30 -28.93 35.90
C ALA A 298 -29.51 -30.22 36.11
N GLY A 299 -28.59 -30.25 37.07
CA GLY A 299 -27.81 -31.42 37.41
C GLY A 299 -26.92 -31.99 36.29
N GLY A 300 -26.51 -31.17 35.32
CA GLY A 300 -25.73 -31.61 34.14
C GLY A 300 -26.59 -32.31 33.09
N ALA A 301 -27.89 -32.04 33.05
CA ALA A 301 -28.83 -32.61 32.08
C ALA A 301 -29.85 -31.55 31.63
N LEU A 302 -30.44 -31.77 30.45
CA LEU A 302 -31.61 -31.06 29.98
C LEU A 302 -32.84 -31.79 30.46
N THR A 303 -33.68 -31.15 31.26
CA THR A 303 -34.91 -31.72 31.86
C THR A 303 -36.12 -30.88 31.56
N LEU A 304 -37.31 -31.39 31.80
CA LEU A 304 -38.55 -30.58 31.83
C LEU A 304 -38.45 -29.54 32.93
N SER A 305 -38.98 -28.33 32.68
CA SER A 305 -39.01 -27.26 33.65
C SER A 305 -40.00 -27.60 34.79
N GLY A 306 -39.63 -27.23 36.01
CA GLY A 306 -40.47 -27.45 37.21
C GLY A 306 -39.71 -28.19 38.32
N THR A 307 -40.49 -28.71 39.24
CA THR A 307 -40.04 -29.53 40.38
C THR A 307 -40.95 -30.74 40.52
N PRO A 308 -40.60 -31.78 41.29
CA PRO A 308 -41.47 -32.93 41.48
C PRO A 308 -42.88 -32.53 41.90
N GLY A 309 -43.89 -33.06 41.22
CA GLY A 309 -45.30 -32.70 41.35
C GLY A 309 -45.78 -31.57 40.42
N PHE A 310 -44.88 -30.87 39.73
CA PHE A 310 -45.16 -29.70 38.89
C PHE A 310 -44.30 -29.65 37.62
N TYR A 311 -43.76 -30.77 37.14
CA TYR A 311 -43.01 -30.79 35.89
C TYR A 311 -43.95 -30.51 34.70
N ALA A 312 -43.46 -29.79 33.71
CA ALA A 312 -44.15 -29.60 32.48
C ALA A 312 -44.40 -30.95 31.74
N SER A 313 -45.56 -31.15 31.13
CA SER A 313 -45.84 -32.38 30.39
C SER A 313 -45.09 -32.54 29.10
N SER A 314 -44.56 -31.44 28.51
CA SER A 314 -43.72 -31.43 27.33
C SER A 314 -42.87 -30.19 27.29
N GLY A 315 -41.69 -30.33 26.68
CA GLY A 315 -40.76 -29.22 26.47
C GLY A 315 -39.84 -29.45 25.27
N THR A 316 -39.28 -28.38 24.77
CA THR A 316 -38.31 -28.42 23.68
C THR A 316 -37.14 -27.51 23.94
N ALA A 317 -35.98 -27.88 23.44
CA ALA A 317 -34.78 -27.05 23.41
C ALA A 317 -34.03 -27.20 22.08
N VAL A 318 -33.40 -26.14 21.61
CA VAL A 318 -32.59 -26.16 20.41
C VAL A 318 -31.18 -25.72 20.76
N SER A 319 -30.18 -26.47 20.32
CA SER A 319 -28.79 -26.15 20.56
C SER A 319 -28.32 -24.96 19.73
N THR A 320 -27.16 -24.38 20.10
CA THR A 320 -26.42 -23.50 19.20
C THR A 320 -26.08 -24.22 17.90
N THR A 321 -26.07 -23.47 16.81
CA THR A 321 -25.74 -24.00 15.49
C THR A 321 -24.27 -24.32 15.40
N THR A 322 -23.96 -25.52 14.90
CA THR A 322 -22.62 -25.96 14.58
C THR A 322 -22.34 -25.73 13.09
N ALA A 323 -21.37 -24.87 12.77
CA ALA A 323 -20.99 -24.49 11.42
C ALA A 323 -19.47 -24.54 11.26
N PRO A 324 -18.86 -25.72 11.04
CA PRO A 324 -17.42 -25.84 10.85
C PRO A 324 -16.97 -25.12 9.60
N GLN A 325 -15.85 -24.38 9.69
CA GLN A 325 -15.34 -23.55 8.59
C GLN A 325 -14.97 -24.35 7.31
N TYR A 326 -14.55 -25.62 7.50
CA TYR A 326 -14.15 -26.53 6.41
C TYR A 326 -14.84 -27.88 6.61
N LEU A 327 -16.11 -27.95 6.25
CA LEU A 327 -16.93 -29.13 6.41
C LEU A 327 -16.82 -30.02 5.18
N ALA A 328 -16.16 -31.17 5.30
CA ALA A 328 -16.08 -32.18 4.22
C ALA A 328 -17.30 -33.13 4.25
N ALA A 329 -17.67 -33.60 5.42
CA ALA A 329 -18.83 -34.48 5.63
C ALA A 329 -19.34 -34.34 7.07
N TRP A 330 -20.63 -34.51 7.25
CA TRP A 330 -21.23 -34.84 8.53
C TRP A 330 -21.03 -36.33 8.81
N THR A 331 -20.78 -36.73 10.04
CA THR A 331 -20.56 -38.14 10.39
C THR A 331 -21.71 -38.71 11.20
N SER A 332 -21.93 -38.20 12.40
CA SER A 332 -22.99 -38.69 13.27
C SER A 332 -23.42 -37.67 14.31
N ALA A 333 -24.62 -37.81 14.82
CA ALA A 333 -25.10 -37.13 16.01
C ALA A 333 -25.56 -38.18 17.03
N THR A 334 -25.23 -37.95 18.31
CA THR A 334 -25.59 -38.84 19.42
C THR A 334 -26.05 -38.03 20.63
N SER A 335 -26.88 -38.62 21.45
CA SER A 335 -27.30 -38.09 22.75
C SER A 335 -27.34 -39.23 23.76
N THR A 336 -26.86 -38.94 24.97
CA THR A 336 -27.09 -39.81 26.11
C THR A 336 -28.44 -39.47 26.70
N ILE A 337 -29.37 -40.44 26.68
CA ILE A 337 -30.76 -40.26 27.10
C ILE A 337 -31.01 -41.15 28.31
N SER A 338 -31.58 -40.60 29.37
CA SER A 338 -32.10 -41.35 30.52
C SER A 338 -33.57 -41.05 30.65
N THR A 339 -34.43 -42.09 30.69
CA THR A 339 -35.86 -41.98 30.80
C THR A 339 -36.41 -42.95 31.83
N SER A 340 -37.46 -42.57 32.55
CA SER A 340 -38.33 -43.46 33.32
C SER A 340 -39.47 -43.99 32.44
N GLY A 341 -40.29 -44.90 32.96
CA GLY A 341 -41.39 -45.49 32.21
C GLY A 341 -42.45 -44.52 31.73
N ASN A 342 -42.51 -43.34 32.35
CA ASN A 342 -43.51 -42.31 32.02
C ASN A 342 -42.97 -41.15 31.18
N THR A 343 -41.65 -41.19 30.83
CA THR A 343 -40.98 -40.10 30.16
C THR A 343 -40.38 -40.52 28.81
N THR A 344 -40.26 -39.57 27.88
CA THR A 344 -39.58 -39.79 26.60
C THR A 344 -38.67 -38.59 26.25
N VAL A 345 -37.55 -38.88 25.61
CA VAL A 345 -36.72 -37.89 24.99
C VAL A 345 -36.44 -38.31 23.56
N ARG A 346 -36.51 -37.35 22.64
CA ARG A 346 -36.07 -37.51 21.25
C ARG A 346 -35.30 -36.32 20.84
N PHE A 347 -34.32 -36.51 19.97
CA PHE A 347 -33.60 -35.43 19.33
C PHE A 347 -33.76 -35.51 17.80
N SER A 348 -33.83 -34.36 17.17
CA SER A 348 -33.90 -34.20 15.72
C SER A 348 -32.84 -33.21 15.25
N LEU A 349 -32.46 -33.28 13.99
CA LEU A 349 -31.57 -32.33 13.35
C LEU A 349 -32.39 -31.21 12.75
N VAL A 350 -31.92 -29.97 12.95
CA VAL A 350 -32.47 -28.75 12.35
C VAL A 350 -31.37 -28.03 11.60
N ASP A 351 -31.74 -27.26 10.59
CA ASP A 351 -30.84 -26.38 9.85
C ASP A 351 -30.49 -25.11 10.66
N ALA A 352 -29.71 -24.22 10.07
CA ALA A 352 -29.32 -22.96 10.72
C ALA A 352 -30.50 -22.02 11.04
N ALA A 353 -31.65 -22.19 10.37
CA ALA A 353 -32.88 -21.43 10.61
C ALA A 353 -33.78 -22.10 11.70
N GLY A 354 -33.36 -23.24 12.23
CA GLY A 354 -34.13 -24.02 13.18
C GLY A 354 -35.26 -24.87 12.55
N THR A 355 -35.24 -25.05 11.22
CA THR A 355 -36.20 -25.89 10.50
C THR A 355 -35.74 -27.36 10.52
N LEU A 356 -36.65 -28.28 10.79
CA LEU A 356 -36.34 -29.72 10.75
C LEU A 356 -35.87 -30.15 9.37
N LEU A 357 -34.76 -30.93 9.32
CA LEU A 357 -34.37 -31.61 8.09
C LEU A 357 -35.47 -32.57 7.65
N PRO A 358 -35.90 -32.54 6.37
CA PRO A 358 -36.93 -33.45 5.87
C PRO A 358 -36.50 -34.92 5.98
N ASP A 359 -37.44 -35.83 6.19
CA ASP A 359 -37.17 -37.29 6.21
C ASP A 359 -36.59 -37.82 4.88
N ALA A 360 -36.79 -37.11 3.78
CA ALA A 360 -36.16 -37.38 2.50
C ALA A 360 -34.63 -37.13 2.52
N VAL A 361 -34.13 -36.31 3.43
CA VAL A 361 -32.73 -35.99 3.64
C VAL A 361 -32.13 -36.83 4.78
N LEU A 362 -32.89 -36.97 5.86
CA LEU A 362 -32.50 -37.74 7.04
C LEU A 362 -33.69 -38.53 7.55
N ALA A 363 -33.77 -39.79 7.12
CA ALA A 363 -34.94 -40.66 7.39
C ALA A 363 -35.18 -40.82 8.89
N GLY A 364 -36.42 -40.55 9.33
CA GLY A 364 -36.85 -40.65 10.71
C GLY A 364 -36.61 -39.36 11.51
N ASN A 365 -36.11 -38.29 10.93
CA ASN A 365 -35.81 -37.03 11.63
C ASN A 365 -37.09 -36.34 12.15
N ALA A 366 -38.20 -36.42 11.44
CA ALA A 366 -39.47 -35.87 11.91
C ALA A 366 -40.00 -36.57 13.17
N ALA A 367 -39.78 -37.88 13.28
CA ALA A 367 -40.13 -38.66 14.48
C ALA A 367 -39.11 -38.46 15.63
N GLY A 368 -37.91 -38.05 15.30
CA GLY A 368 -36.79 -37.88 16.21
C GLY A 368 -36.13 -39.20 16.63
N PHE A 369 -34.87 -39.09 17.04
CA PHE A 369 -33.99 -40.21 17.37
C PHE A 369 -33.83 -40.37 18.88
N THR A 370 -33.58 -41.61 19.31
CA THR A 370 -33.25 -41.98 20.72
C THR A 370 -31.83 -42.57 20.87
N SER A 371 -31.12 -42.72 19.75
CA SER A 371 -29.78 -43.28 19.67
C SER A 371 -28.96 -42.55 18.61
N THR A 372 -27.70 -42.92 18.48
CA THR A 372 -26.81 -42.37 17.44
C THR A 372 -27.45 -42.46 16.05
N VAL A 373 -27.40 -41.38 15.31
CA VAL A 373 -27.86 -41.29 13.92
C VAL A 373 -26.69 -41.02 12.99
N ASP A 374 -26.63 -41.72 11.87
CA ASP A 374 -25.66 -41.49 10.80
C ASP A 374 -26.07 -40.28 9.96
N LEU A 375 -25.18 -39.35 9.80
CA LEU A 375 -25.38 -38.12 9.02
C LEU A 375 -24.55 -38.10 7.73
N SER A 376 -23.88 -39.19 7.37
CA SER A 376 -23.01 -39.26 6.17
C SER A 376 -23.72 -38.96 4.86
N GLY A 377 -25.05 -39.18 4.80
CA GLY A 377 -25.90 -38.84 3.68
C GLY A 377 -26.38 -37.38 3.62
N VAL A 378 -26.11 -36.56 4.66
CA VAL A 378 -26.55 -35.18 4.69
C VAL A 378 -25.57 -34.30 3.88
N SER A 379 -26.07 -33.64 2.83
CA SER A 379 -25.26 -32.77 1.97
C SER A 379 -24.68 -31.58 2.72
N THR A 380 -23.36 -31.45 2.78
CA THR A 380 -22.65 -30.32 3.42
C THR A 380 -22.83 -29.00 2.66
N THR A 381 -23.14 -29.07 1.37
CA THR A 381 -23.42 -27.88 0.53
C THR A 381 -24.81 -27.32 0.82
N THR A 382 -25.81 -28.21 0.98
CA THR A 382 -27.18 -27.79 1.28
C THR A 382 -27.37 -27.44 2.76
N TYR A 383 -26.71 -28.21 3.63
CA TYR A 383 -26.76 -28.05 5.07
C TYR A 383 -25.36 -27.83 5.64
N PRO A 384 -24.74 -26.65 5.41
CA PRO A 384 -23.38 -26.36 5.90
C PRO A 384 -23.32 -26.13 7.42
N ALA A 385 -24.48 -26.02 8.06
CA ALA A 385 -24.61 -25.82 9.49
C ALA A 385 -25.82 -26.59 10.02
N LEU A 386 -25.67 -27.22 11.17
CA LEU A 386 -26.72 -28.01 11.83
C LEU A 386 -26.83 -27.64 13.30
N ALA A 387 -28.03 -27.84 13.87
CA ALA A 387 -28.27 -27.81 15.31
C ALA A 387 -29.13 -29.01 15.72
N LEU A 388 -29.14 -29.31 17.03
CA LEU A 388 -29.94 -30.37 17.61
C LEU A 388 -31.19 -29.79 18.28
N LYS A 389 -32.33 -30.34 18.01
CA LYS A 389 -33.59 -30.05 18.71
C LYS A 389 -33.96 -31.23 19.59
N ALA A 390 -34.02 -31.01 20.89
CA ALA A 390 -34.53 -31.99 21.84
C ALA A 390 -36.00 -31.76 22.07
N THR A 391 -36.76 -32.87 22.19
CA THR A 391 -38.19 -32.89 22.57
C THR A 391 -38.30 -33.86 23.74
N LEU A 392 -38.81 -33.36 24.88
CA LEU A 392 -39.01 -34.08 26.09
C LEU A 392 -40.48 -34.17 26.38
N THR A 393 -40.94 -35.31 26.85
CA THR A 393 -42.36 -35.46 27.35
C THR A 393 -42.41 -36.30 28.61
N SER A 394 -43.39 -36.02 29.44
CA SER A 394 -43.75 -36.82 30.60
C SER A 394 -45.28 -36.93 30.73
N SER A 395 -45.75 -38.11 31.08
CA SER A 395 -47.14 -38.35 31.46
C SER A 395 -47.35 -38.32 32.98
N ASP A 396 -46.27 -38.14 33.76
CA ASP A 396 -46.32 -37.99 35.20
C ASP A 396 -45.66 -36.67 35.62
N VAL A 397 -46.40 -35.83 36.34
CA VAL A 397 -45.92 -34.53 36.84
C VAL A 397 -44.79 -34.63 37.89
N ASN A 398 -44.53 -35.83 38.41
CA ASN A 398 -43.47 -36.10 39.35
C ASN A 398 -42.17 -36.52 38.67
N GLU A 399 -42.20 -36.82 37.38
CA GLU A 399 -41.04 -37.37 36.65
C GLU A 399 -40.59 -36.46 35.51
N THR A 400 -39.29 -36.33 35.31
CA THR A 400 -38.67 -35.70 34.14
C THR A 400 -37.64 -36.65 33.57
N PRO A 401 -37.49 -36.68 32.22
CA PRO A 401 -36.42 -37.44 31.59
C PRO A 401 -35.09 -36.83 31.89
#